data_57db7d8230f1470ba1a0a0360114f1f3
#
_entry.id   57db7d8230f1470ba1a0a0360114f1f3
#
_cell.length_a   1.000
_cell.length_b   1.000
_cell.length_c   1.000
_cell.angle_alpha   90.00
_cell.angle_beta   90.00
_cell.angle_gamma   90.00
#
_symmetry.space_group_name_H-M   'P 1'
#
loop_
_entity.id
_entity.type
_entity.pdbx_description
1 polymer ?
#
loop_
_entity_poly.entity_id
_entity_poly.type
_entity_poly.pdbx_seq_one_letter_code
_entity_poly.pdbx_strand_id
1 'polypeptide(L)'
;MDKVDKIKGASRRKFLKEIAAIPTVALTARKSFGVVTNSAAKPARVYPRAPFASDGKRFVALQIGARSFVDEGVEKCLDTLQEKGGVNVLMPTVFTYGRGLSGRQIPGQPLPDHGVQEYDQIHGGSYTKVHPEFYASSVVKDIRAPELGDFDILADVTPAARKRGMQVYALFEEAYNPKLITNFERIAEVDIYGRIGRDTCFNNPDARNFLTSMVEDWVKSNDLDGLMWESERQGPLNETIGAYFGKFTGTSFINCFCIHCVRKATEQGINVARAREGYLALDLWVKRTYGEARANDGAFVTYWRLLLEYPEILAWEKFWFKSQEEVYALIYGTAKEANPKVQVGWHIMHLVTMSPFYRAEQDYSRLMHVSDFLKPCPYNNCAGPRLAQYIKNIQTTVFRDSTPDQVLELHYKMMGLEGEPSLSQLPTTGLSAEYVAAETRRAIADVQGVIPIYPGIDIDIPTGVDEKRTQPADVKAAVIASLKAGAPGVVLSRKYAEMNLTNLAGAGEALRELGPA
;
A
#
# COMPACT_ATOMS: atom_id res chain seq x y z
N MET A 1 -38.77 -25.55 -55.12
CA MET A 1 -40.16 -25.84 -54.72
C MET A 1 -40.11 -27.05 -53.83
N ASP A 2 -40.70 -26.92 -52.63
CA ASP A 2 -40.97 -27.93 -51.64
C ASP A 2 -39.81 -28.55 -50.84
N LYS A 3 -39.61 -27.94 -49.66
CA LYS A 3 -39.62 -28.61 -48.33
C LYS A 3 -39.25 -27.63 -47.23
N VAL A 4 -40.08 -26.64 -47.01
CA VAL A 4 -40.12 -25.88 -45.77
C VAL A 4 -41.57 -25.88 -45.34
N ASP A 5 -41.88 -26.75 -44.41
CA ASP A 5 -43.03 -26.67 -43.51
C ASP A 5 -43.21 -28.02 -42.82
N LYS A 6 -42.72 -28.14 -41.58
CA LYS A 6 -43.27 -29.00 -40.52
C LYS A 6 -42.30 -29.07 -39.32
N ILE A 7 -42.21 -28.04 -38.56
CA ILE A 7 -41.93 -28.13 -37.11
C ILE A 7 -42.70 -26.99 -36.45
N LYS A 8 -43.97 -27.17 -36.27
CA LYS A 8 -44.79 -26.43 -35.28
C LYS A 8 -45.31 -27.43 -34.26
N GLY A 9 -45.07 -27.17 -33.01
CA GLY A 9 -45.85 -27.73 -31.90
C GLY A 9 -45.25 -28.86 -31.10
N ALA A 10 -44.17 -28.65 -30.39
CA ALA A 10 -43.89 -29.41 -29.19
C ALA A 10 -44.25 -28.60 -27.96
N SER A 11 -45.39 -28.91 -27.37
CA SER A 11 -45.99 -28.18 -26.25
C SER A 11 -45.07 -28.20 -25.01
N ARG A 12 -44.91 -27.05 -24.36
CA ARG A 12 -44.24 -26.83 -23.05
C ARG A 12 -44.63 -27.86 -21.97
N ARG A 13 -45.80 -28.53 -22.12
CA ARG A 13 -46.26 -29.58 -21.22
C ARG A 13 -45.56 -30.93 -21.40
N LYS A 14 -44.93 -31.19 -22.56
CA LYS A 14 -44.20 -32.45 -22.79
C LYS A 14 -42.78 -32.36 -22.18
N PHE A 15 -42.16 -31.20 -22.25
CA PHE A 15 -40.85 -30.98 -21.65
C PHE A 15 -40.85 -31.05 -20.10
N LEU A 16 -41.93 -30.60 -19.44
CA LEU A 16 -42.06 -30.66 -17.99
C LEU A 16 -42.44 -32.06 -17.45
N LYS A 17 -42.93 -32.97 -18.32
CA LYS A 17 -43.23 -34.37 -17.93
C LYS A 17 -42.01 -35.29 -18.04
N GLU A 18 -41.02 -34.95 -18.83
CA GLU A 18 -39.79 -35.74 -18.97
C GLU A 18 -38.75 -35.47 -17.87
N ILE A 19 -38.87 -34.34 -17.15
CA ILE A 19 -38.02 -34.03 -15.98
C ILE A 19 -38.50 -34.74 -14.70
N ALA A 20 -39.75 -35.24 -14.67
CA ALA A 20 -40.35 -35.91 -13.49
C ALA A 20 -40.07 -37.41 -13.39
N ALA A 21 -39.30 -38.01 -14.30
CA ALA A 21 -39.01 -39.45 -14.32
C ALA A 21 -37.50 -39.74 -14.24
N ILE A 22 -36.81 -39.13 -13.25
CA ILE A 22 -35.49 -39.62 -12.83
C ILE A 22 -35.70 -40.51 -11.64
N PRO A 23 -35.39 -41.84 -11.73
CA PRO A 23 -35.51 -42.70 -10.59
C PRO A 23 -34.54 -42.30 -9.50
N THR A 24 -35.06 -42.16 -8.29
CA THR A 24 -34.28 -41.95 -7.07
C THR A 24 -33.41 -43.20 -6.85
N VAL A 25 -32.18 -43.13 -7.35
CA VAL A 25 -31.16 -44.14 -6.98
C VAL A 25 -30.69 -43.74 -5.60
N ALA A 26 -31.09 -44.53 -4.62
CA ALA A 26 -30.54 -44.42 -3.28
C ALA A 26 -29.03 -44.72 -3.33
N LEU A 27 -28.22 -43.70 -3.26
CA LEU A 27 -26.76 -43.80 -3.15
C LEU A 27 -26.40 -44.17 -1.71
N THR A 28 -26.40 -45.46 -1.39
CA THR A 28 -25.60 -46.01 -0.30
C THR A 28 -24.18 -46.23 -0.81
N ALA A 29 -23.42 -45.16 -0.90
CA ALA A 29 -21.97 -45.22 -1.01
C ALA A 29 -21.35 -44.19 -0.03
N ARG A 30 -21.35 -44.61 1.25
CA ARG A 30 -20.32 -44.10 2.17
C ARG A 30 -18.98 -44.66 1.69
N LYS A 31 -18.27 -43.90 0.86
CA LYS A 31 -16.81 -43.97 0.74
C LYS A 31 -16.31 -42.52 0.81
N SER A 32 -15.82 -42.19 1.99
CA SER A 32 -14.75 -41.25 2.31
C SER A 32 -14.27 -40.43 1.10
N PHE A 33 -14.96 -39.32 0.82
CA PHE A 33 -14.21 -38.15 0.44
C PHE A 33 -13.35 -37.83 1.66
N GLY A 34 -12.08 -38.14 1.57
CA GLY A 34 -11.11 -37.60 2.51
C GLY A 34 -11.29 -36.10 2.50
N VAL A 35 -11.88 -35.59 3.56
CA VAL A 35 -11.71 -34.20 3.93
C VAL A 35 -10.20 -34.09 4.02
N VAL A 36 -9.59 -33.45 3.02
CA VAL A 36 -8.26 -32.90 3.18
C VAL A 36 -8.44 -31.92 4.32
N THR A 37 -8.17 -32.40 5.52
CA THR A 37 -8.01 -31.55 6.67
C THR A 37 -6.87 -30.64 6.27
N ASN A 38 -7.21 -29.41 5.85
CA ASN A 38 -6.27 -28.33 5.88
C ASN A 38 -5.50 -28.54 7.17
N SER A 39 -4.20 -28.74 7.08
CA SER A 39 -3.34 -28.71 8.25
C SER A 39 -3.69 -27.38 8.89
N ALA A 40 -4.36 -27.44 10.03
CA ALA A 40 -4.84 -26.26 10.73
C ALA A 40 -3.62 -25.37 10.90
N ALA A 41 -3.59 -24.26 10.16
CA ALA A 41 -2.64 -23.22 10.43
C ALA A 41 -2.78 -23.01 11.95
N LYS A 42 -1.67 -23.13 12.69
CA LYS A 42 -1.68 -22.86 14.12
C LYS A 42 -2.44 -21.57 14.30
N PRO A 43 -3.44 -21.50 15.20
CA PRO A 43 -4.19 -20.28 15.41
C PRO A 43 -3.17 -19.17 15.62
N ALA A 44 -3.33 -18.07 14.89
CA ALA A 44 -2.45 -16.93 14.99
C ALA A 44 -2.33 -16.59 16.47
N ARG A 45 -1.10 -16.54 17.01
CA ARG A 45 -0.89 -16.17 18.40
C ARG A 45 -1.51 -14.80 18.61
N VAL A 46 -2.49 -14.70 19.46
CA VAL A 46 -3.06 -13.41 19.86
C VAL A 46 -2.04 -12.80 20.84
N TYR A 47 -1.32 -11.82 20.36
CA TYR A 47 -0.44 -11.03 21.23
C TYR A 47 -1.30 -10.01 21.99
N PRO A 48 -1.07 -9.83 23.32
CA PRO A 48 -1.73 -8.77 24.06
C PRO A 48 -1.35 -7.43 23.43
N ARG A 49 -2.36 -6.65 23.05
CA ARG A 49 -2.13 -5.29 22.57
C ARG A 49 -1.58 -4.46 23.72
N ALA A 50 -0.49 -3.76 23.49
CA ALA A 50 -0.04 -2.74 24.42
C ALA A 50 -1.18 -1.72 24.54
N PRO A 51 -1.59 -1.34 25.78
CA PRO A 51 -2.59 -0.31 25.96
C PRO A 51 -2.13 0.94 25.21
N PHE A 52 -3.01 1.52 24.44
CA PHE A 52 -2.76 2.80 23.79
C PHE A 52 -2.51 3.82 24.91
N ALA A 53 -1.29 4.27 25.06
CA ALA A 53 -0.95 5.30 26.03
C ALA A 53 -1.46 6.64 25.50
N SER A 54 -2.75 6.89 25.60
CA SER A 54 -3.27 8.26 25.52
C SER A 54 -3.07 8.88 26.90
N ASP A 55 -1.98 9.61 27.05
CA ASP A 55 -1.78 10.53 28.17
C ASP A 55 -2.68 11.78 28.02
N GLY A 56 -3.78 11.67 27.29
CA GLY A 56 -4.66 12.78 26.93
C GLY A 56 -4.10 13.67 25.82
N LYS A 57 -3.04 13.25 25.13
CA LYS A 57 -2.46 13.98 23.99
C LYS A 57 -2.84 13.33 22.67
N ARG A 58 -3.03 14.15 21.65
CA ARG A 58 -3.17 13.66 20.27
C ARG A 58 -1.87 13.03 19.80
N PHE A 59 -1.97 11.96 19.04
CA PHE A 59 -0.82 11.37 18.35
C PHE A 59 -0.51 12.22 17.11
N VAL A 60 0.57 12.98 17.15
CA VAL A 60 1.02 13.81 16.02
C VAL A 60 2.39 13.33 15.59
N ALA A 61 2.40 12.47 14.58
CA ALA A 61 3.63 11.88 14.09
C ALA A 61 4.15 12.60 12.84
N LEU A 62 5.48 12.50 12.61
CA LEU A 62 6.10 13.01 11.39
C LEU A 62 7.19 12.06 10.91
N GLN A 63 7.20 11.81 9.58
CA GLN A 63 8.18 10.98 8.90
C GLN A 63 9.42 11.80 8.53
N ILE A 64 10.61 11.32 8.90
CA ILE A 64 11.87 12.04 8.70
C ILE A 64 13.02 11.10 8.32
N GLY A 65 13.79 11.49 7.32
CA GLY A 65 14.99 10.77 6.90
C GLY A 65 16.25 11.20 7.68
N ALA A 66 17.24 10.33 7.72
CA ALA A 66 18.51 10.57 8.39
C ALA A 66 19.24 11.81 7.88
N ARG A 67 19.12 12.11 6.59
CA ARG A 67 19.76 13.27 5.96
C ARG A 67 19.37 14.60 6.61
N SER A 68 18.10 14.77 6.97
CA SER A 68 17.62 15.99 7.62
C SER A 68 18.36 16.28 8.94
N PHE A 69 18.62 15.26 9.73
CA PHE A 69 19.37 15.42 10.99
C PHE A 69 20.84 15.76 10.78
N VAL A 70 21.45 15.19 9.73
CA VAL A 70 22.85 15.50 9.39
C VAL A 70 22.98 16.93 8.85
N ASP A 71 22.05 17.38 8.02
CA ASP A 71 22.09 18.70 7.40
C ASP A 71 21.77 19.85 8.37
N GLU A 72 20.79 19.64 9.25
CA GLU A 72 20.27 20.72 10.10
C GLU A 72 20.65 20.58 11.58
N GLY A 73 21.12 19.41 11.99
CA GLY A 73 21.37 19.07 13.38
C GLY A 73 20.15 18.50 14.09
N VAL A 74 20.38 17.49 14.95
CA VAL A 74 19.32 16.74 15.64
C VAL A 74 18.43 17.65 16.48
N GLU A 75 19.04 18.47 17.36
CA GLU A 75 18.31 19.34 18.28
C GLU A 75 17.44 20.34 17.53
N LYS A 76 17.98 21.02 16.50
CA LYS A 76 17.25 22.00 15.70
C LYS A 76 16.08 21.38 14.93
N CYS A 77 16.26 20.17 14.35
CA CYS A 77 15.17 19.46 13.70
C CYS A 77 14.03 19.19 14.68
N LEU A 78 14.35 18.61 15.84
CA LEU A 78 13.34 18.24 16.83
C LEU A 78 12.60 19.48 17.39
N ASP A 79 13.31 20.57 17.66
CA ASP A 79 12.69 21.83 18.09
C ASP A 79 11.74 22.37 17.01
N THR A 80 12.18 22.40 15.75
CA THR A 80 11.35 22.83 14.62
C THR A 80 10.07 22.00 14.48
N LEU A 81 10.18 20.67 14.63
CA LEU A 81 9.05 19.78 14.54
C LEU A 81 8.01 20.03 15.65
N GLN A 82 8.47 20.20 16.88
CA GLN A 82 7.59 20.48 18.02
C GLN A 82 6.96 21.87 17.93
N GLU A 83 7.75 22.90 17.70
CA GLU A 83 7.30 24.29 17.71
C GLU A 83 6.35 24.60 16.55
N LYS A 84 6.69 24.16 15.33
CA LYS A 84 5.87 24.44 14.14
C LYS A 84 4.74 23.44 13.96
N GLY A 85 5.05 22.15 14.03
CA GLY A 85 4.10 21.07 13.69
C GLY A 85 3.32 20.49 14.86
N GLY A 86 3.69 20.82 16.11
CA GLY A 86 3.12 20.17 17.28
C GLY A 86 3.44 18.68 17.39
N VAL A 87 4.54 18.26 16.77
CA VAL A 87 4.94 16.83 16.66
C VAL A 87 5.38 16.30 18.03
N ASN A 88 4.82 15.17 18.42
CA ASN A 88 5.18 14.45 19.64
C ASN A 88 5.54 12.97 19.38
N VAL A 89 5.49 12.54 18.13
CA VAL A 89 5.93 11.21 17.70
C VAL A 89 6.86 11.34 16.51
N LEU A 90 8.05 10.80 16.63
CA LEU A 90 9.03 10.80 15.55
C LEU A 90 8.97 9.46 14.80
N MET A 91 8.93 9.53 13.47
CA MET A 91 9.01 8.35 12.60
C MET A 91 10.28 8.43 11.74
N PRO A 92 11.47 8.13 12.30
CA PRO A 92 12.71 8.11 11.54
C PRO A 92 12.72 6.95 10.55
N THR A 93 13.08 7.23 9.28
CA THR A 93 13.25 6.20 8.25
C THR A 93 14.56 5.47 8.49
N VAL A 94 14.47 4.28 9.08
CA VAL A 94 15.65 3.47 9.44
C VAL A 94 16.16 2.62 8.29
N PHE A 95 15.29 2.35 7.29
CA PHE A 95 15.64 1.53 6.13
C PHE A 95 14.87 1.97 4.90
N THR A 96 15.59 2.25 3.80
CA THR A 96 15.02 2.55 2.49
C THR A 96 16.04 2.36 1.37
N TYR A 97 15.58 1.90 0.21
CA TYR A 97 16.35 1.87 -1.03
C TYR A 97 15.67 2.64 -2.17
N GLY A 98 14.41 2.94 -2.04
CA GLY A 98 13.60 3.37 -3.17
C GLY A 98 13.44 4.87 -3.34
N ARG A 99 13.63 5.63 -2.27
CA ARG A 99 13.31 7.05 -2.28
C ARG A 99 14.43 7.81 -1.61
N GLY A 100 15.07 8.64 -2.29
CA GLY A 100 16.19 9.41 -1.82
C GLY A 100 16.17 9.83 -0.36
N LEU A 101 17.36 10.14 0.14
CA LEU A 101 17.59 10.56 1.53
C LEU A 101 16.93 11.89 1.83
N SER A 102 16.97 12.82 0.86
CA SER A 102 16.42 14.17 0.95
C SER A 102 14.97 14.29 0.46
N GLY A 103 14.34 13.17 0.11
CA GLY A 103 13.02 13.16 -0.52
C GLY A 103 13.08 13.34 -2.03
N ARG A 104 11.90 13.45 -2.67
CA ARG A 104 11.81 13.59 -4.12
C ARG A 104 11.90 15.06 -4.51
N GLN A 105 12.82 15.40 -5.40
CA GLN A 105 12.90 16.70 -6.02
C GLN A 105 12.36 16.63 -7.46
N ILE A 106 11.58 17.63 -7.84
CA ILE A 106 10.99 17.73 -9.18
C ILE A 106 11.71 18.88 -9.90
N PRO A 107 12.35 18.62 -11.04
CA PRO A 107 12.98 19.69 -11.82
C PRO A 107 11.99 20.82 -12.14
N GLY A 108 12.42 22.06 -11.93
CA GLY A 108 11.59 23.24 -12.14
C GLY A 108 10.67 23.63 -10.99
N GLN A 109 10.60 22.83 -9.93
CA GLN A 109 9.91 23.23 -8.70
C GLN A 109 10.89 23.84 -7.70
N PRO A 110 10.45 24.84 -6.89
CA PRO A 110 11.24 25.35 -5.78
C PRO A 110 11.56 24.24 -4.79
N LEU A 111 12.76 24.30 -4.24
CA LEU A 111 13.15 23.44 -3.12
C LEU A 111 12.44 23.92 -1.84
N PRO A 112 12.26 23.05 -0.83
CA PRO A 112 11.83 23.45 0.49
C PRO A 112 12.74 24.54 1.09
N ASP A 113 12.19 25.32 2.02
CA ASP A 113 12.82 26.50 2.61
C ASP A 113 13.79 26.18 3.76
N HIS A 114 14.21 24.94 3.90
CA HIS A 114 15.16 24.48 4.92
C HIS A 114 15.99 23.29 4.43
N GLY A 115 17.05 22.96 5.17
CA GLY A 115 17.96 21.86 4.88
C GLY A 115 18.86 22.12 3.66
N VAL A 116 19.68 21.14 3.34
CA VAL A 116 20.50 21.11 2.12
C VAL A 116 19.80 20.23 1.11
N GLN A 117 19.30 20.82 0.05
CA GLN A 117 18.52 20.13 -0.96
C GLN A 117 19.40 19.83 -2.17
N GLU A 118 19.81 18.60 -2.29
CA GLU A 118 20.56 18.10 -3.44
C GLU A 118 19.78 17.02 -4.15
N TYR A 119 20.04 16.86 -5.45
CA TYR A 119 19.55 15.68 -6.16
C TYR A 119 20.16 14.43 -5.54
N ASP A 120 19.31 13.59 -5.04
CA ASP A 120 19.67 12.41 -4.31
C ASP A 120 20.19 11.32 -5.24
N GLN A 121 21.49 11.04 -5.16
CA GLN A 121 22.01 9.80 -5.71
C GLN A 121 21.75 8.70 -4.67
N ILE A 122 20.65 8.00 -4.87
CA ILE A 122 20.17 7.02 -3.93
C ILE A 122 21.14 5.85 -3.85
N HIS A 123 21.77 5.68 -2.72
CA HIS A 123 22.31 4.43 -2.28
C HIS A 123 21.27 3.69 -1.45
N GLY A 124 21.05 4.08 -0.24
CA GLY A 124 20.08 3.48 0.65
C GLY A 124 20.62 2.31 1.46
N GLY A 125 19.74 1.71 2.21
CA GLY A 125 20.04 0.64 3.14
C GLY A 125 19.56 0.97 4.55
N SER A 126 20.22 0.41 5.56
CA SER A 126 19.98 0.71 6.96
C SER A 126 20.74 1.96 7.41
N TYR A 127 20.02 2.94 7.94
CA TYR A 127 20.56 4.17 8.52
C TYR A 127 20.78 4.06 10.04
N THR A 128 20.58 2.87 10.60
CA THR A 128 20.96 2.52 11.97
C THR A 128 21.97 1.39 11.95
N LYS A 129 22.69 1.20 13.03
CA LYS A 129 23.67 0.14 13.21
C LYS A 129 23.05 -1.21 12.90
N VAL A 130 23.81 -2.06 12.23
CA VAL A 130 23.45 -3.44 11.91
C VAL A 130 24.19 -4.36 12.86
N HIS A 131 23.48 -5.22 13.60
CA HIS A 131 24.05 -6.18 14.53
C HIS A 131 24.12 -7.56 13.87
N PRO A 132 25.33 -8.03 13.46
CA PRO A 132 25.48 -9.19 12.60
C PRO A 132 24.86 -10.48 13.12
N GLU A 133 24.71 -10.62 14.44
CA GLU A 133 24.12 -11.78 15.09
C GLU A 133 22.68 -12.04 14.66
N PHE A 134 21.90 -11.00 14.38
CA PHE A 134 20.52 -11.13 13.89
C PHE A 134 20.44 -11.60 12.44
N TYR A 135 21.51 -11.40 11.67
CA TYR A 135 21.57 -11.74 10.23
C TYR A 135 22.37 -13.01 9.95
N ALA A 136 22.73 -13.79 10.99
CA ALA A 136 23.56 -14.99 10.83
C ALA A 136 23.00 -15.99 9.82
N SER A 137 21.67 -16.17 9.80
CA SER A 137 20.95 -17.04 8.87
C SER A 137 20.45 -16.33 7.59
N SER A 138 20.59 -15.00 7.50
CA SER A 138 20.13 -14.23 6.33
C SER A 138 21.12 -14.35 5.18
N VAL A 139 20.60 -14.44 3.96
CA VAL A 139 21.42 -14.35 2.73
C VAL A 139 21.81 -12.89 2.42
N VAL A 140 21.04 -11.92 2.92
CA VAL A 140 21.32 -10.49 2.81
C VAL A 140 21.89 -10.02 4.13
N LYS A 141 23.13 -9.53 4.14
CA LYS A 141 23.86 -9.16 5.37
C LYS A 141 24.45 -7.76 5.32
N ASP A 142 24.89 -7.33 4.17
CA ASP A 142 25.55 -6.03 3.96
C ASP A 142 24.50 -5.00 3.58
N ILE A 143 23.81 -4.47 4.60
CA ILE A 143 22.67 -3.57 4.42
C ILE A 143 22.90 -2.16 4.96
N ARG A 144 24.07 -1.87 5.55
CA ARG A 144 24.38 -0.53 6.05
C ARG A 144 24.44 0.47 4.89
N ALA A 145 23.68 1.56 5.00
CA ALA A 145 23.76 2.67 4.05
C ALA A 145 25.11 3.41 4.21
N PRO A 146 25.89 3.60 3.13
CA PRO A 146 27.25 4.13 3.23
C PRO A 146 27.30 5.66 3.29
N GLU A 147 26.23 6.35 2.87
CA GLU A 147 26.29 7.77 2.53
C GLU A 147 26.37 8.74 3.70
N LEU A 148 26.00 8.31 4.91
CA LEU A 148 26.04 9.18 6.10
C LEU A 148 27.13 8.78 7.12
N GLY A 149 28.09 7.96 6.69
CA GLY A 149 29.22 7.56 7.52
C GLY A 149 28.76 6.83 8.78
N ASP A 150 29.24 7.28 9.94
CA ASP A 150 28.95 6.67 11.23
C ASP A 150 27.62 7.13 11.86
N PHE A 151 26.92 8.11 11.27
CA PHE A 151 25.65 8.59 11.81
C PHE A 151 24.63 7.46 11.93
N ASP A 152 24.07 7.29 13.13
CA ASP A 152 23.05 6.29 13.44
C ASP A 152 21.75 6.98 13.82
N ILE A 153 20.73 6.89 12.94
CA ILE A 153 19.48 7.62 13.13
C ILE A 153 18.74 7.26 14.44
N LEU A 154 18.89 6.04 14.94
CA LEU A 154 18.26 5.65 16.20
C LEU A 154 19.13 6.01 17.40
N ALA A 155 20.43 5.68 17.37
CA ALA A 155 21.33 5.93 18.49
C ALA A 155 21.56 7.43 18.74
N ASP A 156 21.70 8.22 17.66
CA ASP A 156 22.00 9.66 17.75
C ASP A 156 20.75 10.51 18.04
N VAL A 157 19.56 10.06 17.57
CA VAL A 157 18.33 10.87 17.63
C VAL A 157 17.45 10.51 18.83
N THR A 158 17.32 9.22 19.18
CA THR A 158 16.39 8.77 20.24
C THR A 158 16.62 9.46 21.58
N PRO A 159 17.86 9.65 22.07
CA PRO A 159 18.07 10.32 23.36
C PRO A 159 17.56 11.77 23.37
N ALA A 160 17.75 12.50 22.28
CA ALA A 160 17.29 13.88 22.13
C ALA A 160 15.76 13.97 22.02
N ALA A 161 15.12 13.01 21.31
CA ALA A 161 13.67 12.87 21.22
C ALA A 161 13.06 12.58 22.59
N ARG A 162 13.65 11.65 23.35
CA ARG A 162 13.19 11.31 24.71
C ARG A 162 13.25 12.50 25.68
N LYS A 163 14.32 13.31 25.63
CA LYS A 163 14.41 14.55 26.43
C LYS A 163 13.26 15.51 26.19
N ARG A 164 12.66 15.46 25.01
CA ARG A 164 11.50 16.29 24.59
C ARG A 164 10.15 15.61 24.83
N GLY A 165 10.14 14.41 25.42
CA GLY A 165 8.93 13.62 25.62
C GLY A 165 8.33 13.09 24.32
N MET A 166 9.13 12.97 23.26
CA MET A 166 8.69 12.40 22.00
C MET A 166 8.79 10.87 22.02
N GLN A 167 7.81 10.22 21.41
CA GLN A 167 7.87 8.80 21.08
C GLN A 167 8.68 8.58 19.79
N VAL A 168 9.28 7.38 19.64
CA VAL A 168 10.09 7.03 18.47
C VAL A 168 9.59 5.72 17.85
N TYR A 169 9.16 5.81 16.59
CA TYR A 169 8.65 4.69 15.79
C TYR A 169 9.56 4.48 14.59
N ALA A 170 10.27 3.38 14.52
CA ALA A 170 11.12 3.08 13.37
C ALA A 170 10.28 2.84 12.12
N LEU A 171 10.54 3.64 11.09
CA LEU A 171 9.88 3.53 9.78
C LEU A 171 10.79 2.81 8.81
N PHE A 172 10.27 1.84 8.05
CA PHE A 172 11.03 1.17 7.02
C PHE A 172 10.20 0.91 5.77
N GLU A 173 10.86 1.04 4.65
CA GLU A 173 10.33 0.80 3.31
C GLU A 173 10.84 -0.56 2.79
N GLU A 174 10.18 -1.13 1.79
CA GLU A 174 10.60 -2.40 1.21
C GLU A 174 11.25 -2.29 -0.18
N ALA A 175 11.27 -1.10 -0.75
CA ALA A 175 11.87 -0.92 -2.07
C ALA A 175 13.39 -1.14 -2.02
N TYR A 176 13.93 -1.95 -2.93
CA TYR A 176 15.31 -2.34 -2.95
C TYR A 176 16.04 -1.80 -4.18
N ASN A 177 17.30 -1.44 -3.97
CA ASN A 177 18.20 -1.15 -5.07
C ASN A 177 19.07 -2.39 -5.36
N PRO A 178 18.87 -3.10 -6.49
CA PRO A 178 19.56 -4.35 -6.78
C PRO A 178 21.09 -4.17 -6.92
N LYS A 179 21.57 -2.94 -7.12
CA LYS A 179 23.01 -2.67 -7.21
C LYS A 179 23.72 -2.68 -5.86
N LEU A 180 22.99 -2.57 -4.78
CA LEU A 180 23.53 -2.40 -3.43
C LEU A 180 23.38 -3.63 -2.54
N ILE A 181 22.45 -4.54 -2.86
CA ILE A 181 22.19 -5.73 -2.06
C ILE A 181 22.82 -6.97 -2.71
N THR A 182 23.77 -7.57 -2.02
CA THR A 182 24.28 -8.89 -2.37
C THR A 182 23.16 -9.93 -2.33
N ASN A 183 23.09 -10.78 -3.33
CA ASN A 183 22.04 -11.80 -3.49
C ASN A 183 20.61 -11.26 -3.70
N PHE A 184 20.45 -10.01 -4.14
CA PHE A 184 19.14 -9.43 -4.42
C PHE A 184 18.31 -10.30 -5.36
N GLU A 185 18.88 -10.79 -6.46
CA GLU A 185 18.17 -11.62 -7.44
C GLU A 185 17.58 -12.88 -6.83
N ARG A 186 18.24 -13.43 -5.80
CA ARG A 186 17.77 -14.61 -5.07
C ARG A 186 16.47 -14.37 -4.30
N ILE A 187 16.22 -13.13 -3.87
CA ILE A 187 15.04 -12.76 -3.08
C ILE A 187 14.00 -11.99 -3.87
N ALA A 188 14.34 -11.59 -5.10
CA ALA A 188 13.50 -10.76 -5.93
C ALA A 188 12.26 -11.47 -6.47
N GLU A 189 11.25 -10.68 -6.81
CA GLU A 189 10.12 -11.14 -7.61
C GLU A 189 10.55 -11.49 -9.03
N VAL A 190 9.83 -12.43 -9.63
CA VAL A 190 10.00 -12.81 -11.04
C VAL A 190 8.64 -12.70 -11.71
N ASP A 191 8.58 -11.99 -12.82
CA ASP A 191 7.33 -11.82 -13.55
C ASP A 191 6.96 -13.06 -14.39
N ILE A 192 5.82 -12.97 -15.05
CA ILE A 192 5.28 -14.04 -15.90
C ILE A 192 6.20 -14.39 -17.08
N TYR A 193 7.06 -13.46 -17.50
CA TYR A 193 8.04 -13.63 -18.59
C TYR A 193 9.43 -14.07 -18.12
N GLY A 194 9.61 -14.27 -16.80
CA GLY A 194 10.92 -14.63 -16.21
C GLY A 194 11.84 -13.45 -15.95
N ARG A 195 11.34 -12.20 -16.05
CA ARG A 195 12.14 -11.00 -15.74
C ARG A 195 12.22 -10.80 -14.23
N ILE A 196 13.39 -10.43 -13.74
CA ILE A 196 13.63 -10.12 -12.32
C ILE A 196 13.11 -8.71 -12.04
N GLY A 197 12.30 -8.57 -10.98
CA GLY A 197 11.76 -7.31 -10.50
C GLY A 197 12.71 -6.54 -9.60
N ARG A 198 12.22 -5.41 -9.12
CA ARG A 198 12.95 -4.54 -8.19
C ARG A 198 12.56 -4.74 -6.71
N ASP A 199 11.54 -5.54 -6.47
CA ASP A 199 10.98 -5.77 -5.14
C ASP A 199 11.22 -7.22 -4.70
N THR A 200 11.14 -7.47 -3.39
CA THR A 200 11.33 -8.82 -2.85
C THR A 200 10.05 -9.64 -2.92
N CYS A 201 10.19 -10.95 -3.14
CA CYS A 201 9.04 -11.85 -3.18
C CYS A 201 8.51 -12.16 -1.78
N PHE A 202 7.23 -11.90 -1.52
CA PHE A 202 6.55 -12.18 -0.25
C PHE A 202 6.57 -13.66 0.18
N ASN A 203 6.75 -14.58 -0.76
CA ASN A 203 6.78 -16.02 -0.49
C ASN A 203 8.18 -16.62 -0.48
N ASN A 204 9.21 -15.82 -0.80
CA ASN A 204 10.58 -16.27 -0.75
C ASN A 204 11.04 -16.38 0.72
N PRO A 205 11.49 -17.56 1.19
CA PRO A 205 11.90 -17.75 2.57
C PRO A 205 13.11 -16.88 2.96
N ASP A 206 14.04 -16.64 2.03
CA ASP A 206 15.20 -15.79 2.28
C ASP A 206 14.80 -14.31 2.45
N ALA A 207 13.80 -13.84 1.66
CA ALA A 207 13.25 -12.51 1.81
C ALA A 207 12.52 -12.34 3.16
N ARG A 208 11.70 -13.32 3.54
CA ARG A 208 11.03 -13.34 4.84
C ARG A 208 12.02 -13.35 6.00
N ASN A 209 13.07 -14.18 5.91
CA ASN A 209 14.11 -14.25 6.92
C ASN A 209 14.86 -12.91 7.05
N PHE A 210 15.15 -12.26 5.93
CA PHE A 210 15.78 -10.94 5.94
C PHE A 210 14.90 -9.89 6.64
N LEU A 211 13.59 -9.84 6.34
CA LEU A 211 12.65 -8.93 6.99
C LEU A 211 12.56 -9.16 8.50
N THR A 212 12.48 -10.41 8.94
CA THR A 212 12.45 -10.74 10.37
C THR A 212 13.75 -10.39 11.07
N SER A 213 14.90 -10.60 10.42
CA SER A 213 16.21 -10.20 10.96
C SER A 213 16.29 -8.70 11.23
N MET A 214 15.83 -7.87 10.28
CA MET A 214 15.80 -6.41 10.46
C MET A 214 14.89 -6.01 11.61
N VAL A 215 13.68 -6.54 11.67
CA VAL A 215 12.69 -6.19 12.72
C VAL A 215 13.19 -6.61 14.09
N GLU A 216 13.76 -7.81 14.21
CA GLU A 216 14.30 -8.32 15.46
C GLU A 216 15.48 -7.47 15.94
N ASP A 217 16.40 -7.13 15.04
CA ASP A 217 17.54 -6.26 15.32
C ASP A 217 17.08 -4.91 15.88
N TRP A 218 16.23 -4.19 15.15
CA TRP A 218 15.80 -2.86 15.58
C TRP A 218 15.08 -2.88 16.93
N VAL A 219 14.19 -3.84 17.15
CA VAL A 219 13.38 -3.91 18.38
C VAL A 219 14.20 -4.32 19.59
N LYS A 220 15.20 -5.21 19.42
CA LYS A 220 16.04 -5.66 20.54
C LYS A 220 17.20 -4.73 20.85
N SER A 221 17.70 -4.01 19.83
CA SER A 221 18.90 -3.18 19.97
C SER A 221 18.60 -1.71 20.29
N ASN A 222 17.33 -1.28 20.18
CA ASN A 222 16.98 0.13 20.35
C ASN A 222 15.76 0.32 21.26
N ASP A 223 15.68 1.50 21.91
CA ASP A 223 14.52 1.93 22.71
C ASP A 223 13.43 2.50 21.81
N LEU A 224 12.58 1.64 21.26
CA LEU A 224 11.50 1.99 20.36
C LEU A 224 10.12 1.88 21.02
N ASP A 225 9.25 2.86 20.75
CA ASP A 225 7.82 2.76 21.08
C ASP A 225 7.06 1.96 20.01
N GLY A 226 7.52 2.01 18.76
CA GLY A 226 6.85 1.31 17.67
C GLY A 226 7.65 1.13 16.39
N LEU A 227 6.99 0.47 15.45
CA LEU A 227 7.43 0.23 14.10
C LEU A 227 6.31 0.57 13.11
N MET A 228 6.67 1.08 11.93
CA MET A 228 5.75 1.19 10.80
C MET A 228 6.42 0.71 9.51
N TRP A 229 5.77 -0.22 8.83
CA TRP A 229 6.21 -0.68 7.51
C TRP A 229 5.45 0.02 6.39
N GLU A 230 6.17 0.49 5.40
CA GLU A 230 5.62 1.06 4.16
C GLU A 230 5.76 0.06 3.01
N SER A 231 4.64 -0.58 2.65
CA SER A 231 4.52 -1.44 1.48
C SER A 231 3.58 -0.79 0.47
N GLU A 232 4.13 -0.28 -0.62
CA GLU A 232 3.36 0.35 -1.71
C GLU A 232 3.40 -0.52 -2.97
N ARG A 233 2.96 -1.78 -2.85
CA ARG A 233 3.03 -2.77 -3.90
C ARG A 233 1.69 -3.07 -4.53
N GLN A 234 1.72 -3.27 -5.84
CA GLN A 234 0.54 -3.52 -6.66
C GLN A 234 0.43 -5.01 -6.97
N GLY A 235 -0.79 -5.53 -6.93
CA GLY A 235 -1.07 -6.88 -7.37
C GLY A 235 -0.97 -7.02 -8.89
N PRO A 236 -0.75 -8.24 -9.38
CA PRO A 236 -0.53 -8.49 -10.80
C PRO A 236 -1.71 -8.08 -11.71
N LEU A 237 -2.95 -8.16 -11.24
CA LEU A 237 -4.11 -7.74 -12.01
C LEU A 237 -4.15 -6.21 -12.16
N ASN A 238 -3.98 -5.49 -11.05
CA ASN A 238 -3.97 -4.03 -11.05
C ASN A 238 -2.84 -3.47 -11.89
N GLU A 239 -1.64 -4.06 -11.79
CA GLU A 239 -0.51 -3.71 -12.63
C GLU A 239 -0.82 -3.93 -14.11
N THR A 240 -1.45 -5.07 -14.46
CA THR A 240 -1.75 -5.42 -15.85
C THR A 240 -2.77 -4.48 -16.49
N ILE A 241 -3.81 -4.09 -15.78
CA ILE A 241 -4.87 -3.20 -16.31
C ILE A 241 -4.53 -1.70 -16.19
N GLY A 242 -3.35 -1.36 -15.66
CA GLY A 242 -2.93 0.02 -15.46
C GLY A 242 -3.66 0.74 -14.31
N ALA A 243 -4.19 0.00 -13.33
CA ALA A 243 -4.90 0.58 -12.20
C ALA A 243 -3.94 1.20 -11.17
N TYR A 244 -3.13 2.16 -11.58
CA TYR A 244 -2.19 2.91 -10.75
C TYR A 244 -2.01 4.35 -11.26
N PHE A 245 -1.37 5.20 -10.47
CA PHE A 245 -1.21 6.63 -10.80
C PHE A 245 0.11 6.99 -11.51
N GLY A 246 1.00 6.03 -11.74
CA GLY A 246 2.14 6.21 -12.64
C GLY A 246 1.66 6.23 -14.10
N LYS A 247 2.47 6.77 -15.02
CA LYS A 247 2.14 6.74 -16.45
C LYS A 247 2.11 5.30 -16.96
N PHE A 248 0.95 4.83 -17.36
CA PHE A 248 0.80 3.52 -18.00
C PHE A 248 1.22 3.60 -19.47
N THR A 249 1.93 2.58 -19.94
CA THR A 249 2.48 2.50 -21.30
C THR A 249 2.01 1.28 -22.08
N GLY A 250 0.97 0.59 -21.58
CA GLY A 250 0.46 -0.65 -22.18
C GLY A 250 1.34 -1.87 -21.89
N THR A 251 2.33 -1.74 -21.01
CA THR A 251 3.22 -2.84 -20.59
C THR A 251 3.25 -2.93 -19.06
N SER A 252 3.33 -4.14 -18.54
CA SER A 252 3.26 -4.41 -17.10
C SER A 252 4.36 -5.35 -16.64
N PHE A 253 4.63 -5.32 -15.32
CA PHE A 253 5.44 -6.30 -14.63
C PHE A 253 4.50 -7.23 -13.85
N ILE A 254 4.05 -8.33 -14.48
CA ILE A 254 3.02 -9.22 -13.95
C ILE A 254 3.65 -10.21 -12.97
N ASN A 255 3.63 -9.90 -11.69
CA ASN A 255 4.32 -10.61 -10.60
C ASN A 255 3.35 -11.36 -9.66
N CYS A 256 3.79 -12.30 -8.81
CA CYS A 256 5.10 -12.92 -8.84
C CYS A 256 4.95 -14.38 -9.26
N PHE A 257 5.68 -14.79 -10.29
CA PHE A 257 5.67 -16.17 -10.81
C PHE A 257 7.00 -16.90 -10.52
N CYS A 258 7.70 -16.54 -9.44
CA CYS A 258 8.90 -17.25 -8.99
C CYS A 258 8.56 -18.65 -8.48
N ILE A 259 9.57 -19.49 -8.31
CA ILE A 259 9.41 -20.87 -7.85
C ILE A 259 8.67 -21.00 -6.51
N HIS A 260 8.86 -20.06 -5.59
CA HIS A 260 8.23 -20.07 -4.28
C HIS A 260 6.73 -19.77 -4.39
N CYS A 261 6.34 -18.79 -5.20
CA CYS A 261 4.93 -18.47 -5.47
C CYS A 261 4.23 -19.60 -6.21
N VAL A 262 4.86 -20.14 -7.25
CA VAL A 262 4.30 -21.28 -8.02
C VAL A 262 4.06 -22.48 -7.13
N ARG A 263 5.05 -22.88 -6.32
CA ARG A 263 4.90 -24.00 -5.38
C ARG A 263 3.76 -23.78 -4.41
N LYS A 264 3.76 -22.65 -3.70
CA LYS A 264 2.75 -22.33 -2.69
C LYS A 264 1.33 -22.24 -3.26
N ALA A 265 1.17 -21.61 -4.44
CA ALA A 265 -0.11 -21.54 -5.12
C ALA A 265 -0.62 -22.94 -5.51
N THR A 266 0.25 -23.81 -6.01
CA THR A 266 -0.09 -25.21 -6.32
C THR A 266 -0.52 -25.96 -5.08
N GLU A 267 0.18 -25.81 -3.95
CA GLU A 267 -0.18 -26.40 -2.66
C GLU A 267 -1.55 -25.91 -2.15
N GLN A 268 -1.96 -24.69 -2.54
CA GLN A 268 -3.28 -24.13 -2.24
C GLN A 268 -4.36 -24.49 -3.26
N GLY A 269 -4.05 -25.36 -4.24
CA GLY A 269 -5.00 -25.83 -5.25
C GLY A 269 -5.24 -24.85 -6.41
N ILE A 270 -4.42 -23.83 -6.59
CA ILE A 270 -4.51 -22.92 -7.73
C ILE A 270 -3.88 -23.58 -8.96
N ASN A 271 -4.61 -23.61 -10.07
CA ASN A 271 -4.07 -24.07 -11.35
C ASN A 271 -3.15 -22.99 -11.95
N VAL A 272 -1.85 -23.09 -11.63
CA VAL A 272 -0.83 -22.11 -12.03
C VAL A 272 -0.69 -21.99 -13.55
N ALA A 273 -0.86 -23.11 -14.30
CA ALA A 273 -0.80 -23.07 -15.76
C ALA A 273 -1.94 -22.22 -16.33
N ARG A 274 -3.17 -22.41 -15.84
CA ARG A 274 -4.33 -21.60 -16.22
C ARG A 274 -4.20 -20.15 -15.78
N ALA A 275 -3.67 -19.89 -14.58
CA ALA A 275 -3.39 -18.52 -14.15
C ALA A 275 -2.41 -17.82 -15.10
N ARG A 276 -1.34 -18.51 -15.50
CA ARG A 276 -0.37 -18.00 -16.48
C ARG A 276 -1.00 -17.74 -17.85
N GLU A 277 -1.78 -18.68 -18.38
CA GLU A 277 -2.52 -18.49 -19.64
C GLU A 277 -3.45 -17.27 -19.56
N GLY A 278 -4.20 -17.14 -18.48
CA GLY A 278 -5.12 -16.03 -18.26
C GLY A 278 -4.41 -14.68 -18.22
N TYR A 279 -3.30 -14.55 -17.49
CA TYR A 279 -2.52 -13.32 -17.46
C TYR A 279 -1.85 -13.00 -18.80
N LEU A 280 -1.39 -13.99 -19.55
CA LEU A 280 -0.89 -13.78 -20.92
C LEU A 280 -1.99 -13.30 -21.87
N ALA A 281 -3.19 -13.88 -21.75
CA ALA A 281 -4.35 -13.44 -22.55
C ALA A 281 -4.76 -12.01 -22.17
N LEU A 282 -4.77 -11.68 -20.88
CA LEU A 282 -5.08 -10.35 -20.36
C LEU A 282 -4.05 -9.31 -20.82
N ASP A 283 -2.76 -9.60 -20.72
CA ASP A 283 -1.67 -8.74 -21.16
C ASP A 283 -1.75 -8.47 -22.68
N LEU A 284 -2.03 -9.50 -23.47
CA LEU A 284 -2.23 -9.36 -24.90
C LEU A 284 -3.45 -8.48 -25.22
N TRP A 285 -4.57 -8.67 -24.51
CA TRP A 285 -5.77 -7.85 -24.67
C TRP A 285 -5.49 -6.39 -24.29
N VAL A 286 -4.80 -6.15 -23.17
CA VAL A 286 -4.40 -4.80 -22.74
C VAL A 286 -3.54 -4.11 -23.81
N LYS A 287 -2.51 -4.76 -24.32
CA LYS A 287 -1.65 -4.22 -25.39
C LYS A 287 -2.42 -3.85 -26.64
N ARG A 288 -3.36 -4.68 -27.06
CA ARG A 288 -4.23 -4.41 -28.21
C ARG A 288 -5.17 -3.24 -27.97
N THR A 289 -5.81 -3.19 -26.80
CA THR A 289 -6.77 -2.16 -26.41
C THR A 289 -6.07 -0.81 -26.23
N TYR A 290 -4.92 -0.80 -25.61
CA TYR A 290 -4.06 0.38 -25.50
C TYR A 290 -3.62 0.89 -26.88
N GLY A 291 -3.27 0.01 -27.81
CA GLY A 291 -2.94 0.29 -29.22
C GLY A 291 -4.15 0.56 -30.13
N GLU A 292 -5.32 0.97 -29.56
CA GLU A 292 -6.53 1.38 -30.28
C GLU A 292 -7.37 0.26 -30.92
N ALA A 293 -7.01 -1.00 -30.76
CA ALA A 293 -7.91 -2.09 -31.17
C ALA A 293 -9.21 -2.05 -30.36
N ARG A 294 -10.34 -2.25 -31.03
CA ARG A 294 -11.66 -2.31 -30.39
C ARG A 294 -12.23 -3.72 -30.51
N ALA A 295 -12.75 -4.21 -29.39
CA ALA A 295 -13.55 -5.42 -29.41
C ALA A 295 -14.98 -5.11 -29.89
N ASN A 296 -15.59 -6.01 -30.68
CA ASN A 296 -16.94 -5.81 -31.20
C ASN A 296 -17.99 -5.63 -30.08
N ASP A 297 -17.80 -6.31 -28.95
CA ASP A 297 -18.71 -6.26 -27.80
C ASP A 297 -18.30 -5.20 -26.75
N GLY A 298 -17.26 -4.41 -27.02
CA GLY A 298 -16.71 -3.43 -26.10
C GLY A 298 -15.61 -3.96 -25.18
N ALA A 299 -14.86 -3.02 -24.61
CA ALA A 299 -13.66 -3.32 -23.80
C ALA A 299 -14.03 -3.99 -22.47
N PHE A 300 -14.99 -3.42 -21.73
CA PHE A 300 -15.42 -3.96 -20.44
C PHE A 300 -16.00 -5.37 -20.55
N VAL A 301 -16.84 -5.62 -21.57
CA VAL A 301 -17.42 -6.95 -21.80
C VAL A 301 -16.32 -7.98 -22.12
N THR A 302 -15.34 -7.59 -22.93
CA THR A 302 -14.20 -8.47 -23.26
C THR A 302 -13.32 -8.74 -22.03
N TYR A 303 -13.03 -7.70 -21.24
CA TYR A 303 -12.32 -7.86 -19.96
C TYR A 303 -13.05 -8.83 -19.02
N TRP A 304 -14.36 -8.63 -18.84
CA TRP A 304 -15.15 -9.50 -17.95
C TRP A 304 -15.20 -10.94 -18.47
N ARG A 305 -15.30 -11.13 -19.78
CA ARG A 305 -15.26 -12.45 -20.42
C ARG A 305 -13.93 -13.17 -20.18
N LEU A 306 -12.81 -12.43 -20.22
CA LEU A 306 -11.49 -12.99 -19.88
C LEU A 306 -11.43 -13.48 -18.42
N LEU A 307 -11.99 -12.73 -17.48
CA LEU A 307 -12.05 -13.17 -16.08
C LEU A 307 -12.95 -14.38 -15.87
N LEU A 308 -14.03 -14.51 -16.66
CA LEU A 308 -14.90 -15.70 -16.61
C LEU A 308 -14.23 -16.92 -17.26
N GLU A 309 -13.49 -16.74 -18.34
CA GLU A 309 -12.73 -17.79 -19.00
C GLU A 309 -11.55 -18.28 -18.16
N TYR A 310 -10.88 -17.34 -17.47
CA TYR A 310 -9.70 -17.60 -16.64
C TYR A 310 -9.94 -17.13 -15.19
N PRO A 311 -10.81 -17.76 -14.41
CA PRO A 311 -11.06 -17.36 -13.02
C PRO A 311 -9.81 -17.48 -12.14
N GLU A 312 -8.79 -18.20 -12.61
CA GLU A 312 -7.49 -18.30 -11.97
C GLU A 312 -6.72 -16.97 -11.91
N ILE A 313 -7.05 -15.98 -12.74
CA ILE A 313 -6.55 -14.60 -12.63
C ILE A 313 -6.93 -14.03 -11.26
N LEU A 314 -8.21 -14.11 -10.88
CA LEU A 314 -8.70 -13.64 -9.58
C LEU A 314 -8.18 -14.48 -8.42
N ALA A 315 -8.04 -15.81 -8.63
CA ALA A 315 -7.44 -16.69 -7.63
C ALA A 315 -5.97 -16.32 -7.35
N TRP A 316 -5.20 -15.98 -8.38
CA TRP A 316 -3.81 -15.55 -8.27
C TRP A 316 -3.69 -14.18 -7.63
N GLU A 317 -4.53 -13.22 -7.98
CA GLU A 317 -4.61 -11.90 -7.36
C GLU A 317 -4.86 -12.02 -5.85
N LYS A 318 -5.88 -12.78 -5.47
CA LYS A 318 -6.17 -13.07 -4.06
C LYS A 318 -5.00 -13.76 -3.34
N PHE A 319 -4.32 -14.70 -4.00
CA PHE A 319 -3.14 -15.36 -3.47
C PHE A 319 -2.00 -14.38 -3.21
N TRP A 320 -1.78 -13.41 -4.12
CA TRP A 320 -0.75 -12.41 -3.98
C TRP A 320 -1.01 -11.49 -2.77
N PHE A 321 -2.23 -10.94 -2.64
CA PHE A 321 -2.60 -10.10 -1.48
C PHE A 321 -2.56 -10.88 -0.17
N LYS A 322 -3.01 -12.12 -0.16
CA LYS A 322 -2.90 -12.98 1.02
C LYS A 322 -1.44 -13.21 1.41
N SER A 323 -0.54 -13.30 0.43
CA SER A 323 0.90 -13.44 0.72
C SER A 323 1.48 -12.18 1.34
N GLN A 324 1.00 -11.00 0.98
CA GLN A 324 1.33 -9.73 1.64
C GLN A 324 0.79 -9.69 3.08
N GLU A 325 -0.47 -10.09 3.30
CA GLU A 325 -1.06 -10.20 4.65
C GLU A 325 -0.24 -11.12 5.57
N GLU A 326 0.28 -12.22 5.05
CA GLU A 326 1.16 -13.11 5.82
C GLU A 326 2.49 -12.44 6.20
N VAL A 327 3.01 -11.53 5.37
CA VAL A 327 4.21 -10.76 5.71
C VAL A 327 3.89 -9.73 6.81
N TYR A 328 2.73 -9.06 6.75
CA TYR A 328 2.27 -8.22 7.87
C TYR A 328 2.20 -9.03 9.18
N ALA A 329 1.59 -10.22 9.15
CA ALA A 329 1.51 -11.08 10.33
C ALA A 329 2.89 -11.54 10.82
N LEU A 330 3.82 -11.82 9.91
CA LEU A 330 5.19 -12.21 10.21
C LEU A 330 5.96 -11.08 10.91
N ILE A 331 5.92 -9.87 10.38
CA ILE A 331 6.55 -8.67 10.96
C ILE A 331 5.97 -8.39 12.35
N TYR A 332 4.63 -8.40 12.44
CA TYR A 332 3.91 -8.19 13.71
C TYR A 332 4.34 -9.20 14.77
N GLY A 333 4.32 -10.50 14.42
CA GLY A 333 4.73 -11.57 15.31
C GLY A 333 6.18 -11.43 15.79
N THR A 334 7.10 -11.17 14.85
CA THR A 334 8.52 -10.97 15.16
C THR A 334 8.74 -9.80 16.12
N ALA A 335 8.11 -8.66 15.86
CA ALA A 335 8.22 -7.49 16.71
C ALA A 335 7.67 -7.73 18.13
N LYS A 336 6.49 -8.38 18.22
CA LYS A 336 5.85 -8.70 19.52
C LYS A 336 6.62 -9.78 20.32
N GLU A 337 7.26 -10.72 19.65
CA GLU A 337 8.14 -11.69 20.30
C GLU A 337 9.43 -11.05 20.82
N ALA A 338 9.98 -10.09 20.08
CA ALA A 338 11.16 -9.33 20.50
C ALA A 338 10.86 -8.38 21.67
N ASN A 339 9.74 -7.65 21.59
CA ASN A 339 9.23 -6.77 22.67
C ASN A 339 7.70 -6.64 22.58
N PRO A 340 6.93 -7.24 23.49
CA PRO A 340 5.47 -7.21 23.45
C PRO A 340 4.86 -5.81 23.63
N LYS A 341 5.63 -4.83 24.11
CA LYS A 341 5.17 -3.44 24.30
C LYS A 341 5.30 -2.59 23.04
N VAL A 342 6.17 -2.96 22.09
CA VAL A 342 6.36 -2.19 20.88
C VAL A 342 5.07 -2.18 20.06
N GLN A 343 4.65 -1.02 19.58
CA GLN A 343 3.49 -0.89 18.71
C GLN A 343 3.89 -1.12 17.25
N VAL A 344 3.05 -1.82 16.50
CA VAL A 344 3.31 -2.14 15.09
C VAL A 344 2.15 -1.67 14.23
N GLY A 345 2.44 -0.87 13.24
CA GLY A 345 1.42 -0.35 12.33
C GLY A 345 1.81 -0.44 10.87
N TRP A 346 0.82 -0.20 10.03
CA TRP A 346 0.98 -0.28 8.59
C TRP A 346 0.67 1.03 7.91
N HIS A 347 1.58 1.46 7.06
CA HIS A 347 1.28 2.44 6.03
C HIS A 347 0.42 1.78 4.97
N ILE A 348 -0.77 2.29 4.77
CA ILE A 348 -1.68 1.83 3.73
C ILE A 348 -1.52 2.75 2.53
N MET A 349 -1.13 2.16 1.40
CA MET A 349 -0.82 2.94 0.21
C MET A 349 -1.99 3.82 -0.26
N HIS A 350 -1.66 4.92 -0.90
CA HIS A 350 -2.62 5.92 -1.36
C HIS A 350 -3.70 5.36 -2.29
N LEU A 351 -3.38 4.35 -3.12
CA LEU A 351 -4.34 3.74 -4.05
C LEU A 351 -5.57 3.13 -3.35
N VAL A 352 -5.46 2.68 -2.10
CA VAL A 352 -6.60 2.12 -1.35
C VAL A 352 -7.67 3.19 -1.07
N THR A 353 -7.28 4.44 -0.91
CA THR A 353 -8.21 5.56 -0.72
C THR A 353 -8.75 6.12 -2.03
N MET A 354 -8.14 5.75 -3.18
CA MET A 354 -8.50 6.28 -4.50
C MET A 354 -9.08 5.25 -5.46
N SER A 355 -8.89 3.94 -5.23
CA SER A 355 -9.25 2.92 -6.21
C SER A 355 -10.19 1.87 -5.64
N PRO A 356 -11.34 1.58 -6.29
CA PRO A 356 -12.24 0.52 -5.86
C PRO A 356 -11.60 -0.86 -5.92
N PHE A 357 -10.65 -1.10 -6.84
CA PHE A 357 -9.92 -2.36 -6.93
C PHE A 357 -9.07 -2.60 -5.67
N TYR A 358 -8.19 -1.66 -5.34
CA TYR A 358 -7.34 -1.77 -4.14
C TYR A 358 -8.13 -1.77 -2.84
N ARG A 359 -9.24 -1.01 -2.78
CA ARG A 359 -10.14 -1.02 -1.63
C ARG A 359 -10.77 -2.40 -1.39
N ALA A 360 -11.10 -3.12 -2.45
CA ALA A 360 -11.62 -4.48 -2.37
C ALA A 360 -10.58 -5.51 -1.91
N GLU A 361 -9.30 -5.24 -2.15
CA GLU A 361 -8.19 -6.15 -1.87
C GLU A 361 -7.59 -5.96 -0.47
N GLN A 362 -7.51 -4.72 0.01
CA GLN A 362 -7.00 -4.38 1.35
C GLN A 362 -8.13 -4.11 2.35
N ASP A 363 -8.51 -5.17 3.04
CA ASP A 363 -9.55 -5.16 4.07
C ASP A 363 -8.97 -4.78 5.43
N TYR A 364 -9.28 -3.59 5.92
CA TYR A 364 -8.79 -3.09 7.22
C TYR A 364 -9.30 -3.94 8.38
N SER A 365 -10.50 -4.54 8.26
CA SER A 365 -11.05 -5.45 9.27
C SER A 365 -10.18 -6.70 9.49
N ARG A 366 -9.43 -7.11 8.47
CA ARG A 366 -8.46 -8.21 8.55
C ARG A 366 -7.11 -7.74 9.07
N LEU A 367 -6.62 -6.58 8.58
CA LEU A 367 -5.34 -6.03 8.99
C LEU A 367 -5.31 -5.65 10.48
N MET A 368 -6.45 -5.24 11.05
CA MET A 368 -6.52 -4.90 12.47
C MET A 368 -6.11 -6.05 13.41
N HIS A 369 -6.15 -7.30 12.97
CA HIS A 369 -5.75 -8.44 13.79
C HIS A 369 -4.23 -8.62 13.91
N VAL A 370 -3.47 -8.01 13.04
CA VAL A 370 -2.01 -8.05 12.97
C VAL A 370 -1.41 -6.65 12.97
N SER A 371 -2.03 -5.72 13.66
CA SER A 371 -1.55 -4.34 13.83
C SER A 371 -2.05 -3.71 15.12
N ASP A 372 -1.34 -2.73 15.61
CA ASP A 372 -1.75 -1.89 16.74
C ASP A 372 -2.33 -0.55 16.26
N PHE A 373 -2.03 -0.12 15.04
CA PHE A 373 -2.61 1.05 14.37
C PHE A 373 -2.51 0.92 12.85
N LEU A 374 -3.33 1.68 12.12
CA LEU A 374 -3.20 1.84 10.66
C LEU A 374 -3.02 3.30 10.30
N LYS A 375 -2.20 3.53 9.29
CA LYS A 375 -1.99 4.84 8.67
C LYS A 375 -2.48 4.81 7.22
N PRO A 376 -3.79 5.00 6.94
CA PRO A 376 -4.28 5.26 5.59
C PRO A 376 -3.73 6.58 5.06
N CYS A 377 -3.64 6.72 3.75
CA CYS A 377 -3.03 7.87 3.09
C CYS A 377 -4.03 8.68 2.24
N PRO A 378 -5.00 9.37 2.83
CA PRO A 378 -5.88 10.27 2.08
C PRO A 378 -5.17 11.60 1.75
N TYR A 379 -4.06 11.52 1.00
CA TYR A 379 -3.21 12.65 0.61
C TYR A 379 -3.91 13.56 -0.39
N ASN A 380 -4.77 14.43 0.07
CA ASN A 380 -5.71 15.18 -0.76
C ASN A 380 -5.05 16.08 -1.82
N ASN A 381 -3.92 16.71 -1.54
CA ASN A 381 -3.29 17.61 -2.51
C ASN A 381 -2.69 16.84 -3.68
N CYS A 382 -1.85 15.84 -3.42
CA CYS A 382 -1.28 15.03 -4.49
C CYS A 382 -2.27 13.99 -5.06
N ALA A 383 -3.43 13.79 -4.44
CA ALA A 383 -4.48 12.94 -4.97
C ALA A 383 -5.03 13.44 -6.30
N GLY A 384 -5.16 14.75 -6.49
CA GLY A 384 -5.72 15.30 -7.74
C GLY A 384 -4.98 14.84 -8.99
N PRO A 385 -3.68 15.16 -9.16
CA PRO A 385 -2.91 14.69 -10.31
C PRO A 385 -2.81 13.17 -10.38
N ARG A 386 -2.72 12.47 -9.24
CA ARG A 386 -2.66 11.00 -9.19
C ARG A 386 -3.96 10.36 -9.66
N LEU A 387 -5.11 10.87 -9.20
CA LEU A 387 -6.42 10.38 -9.62
C LEU A 387 -6.66 10.68 -11.11
N ALA A 388 -6.32 11.87 -11.57
CA ALA A 388 -6.43 12.20 -12.99
C ALA A 388 -5.62 11.22 -13.88
N GLN A 389 -4.40 10.87 -13.46
CA GLN A 389 -3.60 9.89 -14.18
C GLN A 389 -4.17 8.47 -14.06
N TYR A 390 -4.63 8.06 -12.89
CA TYR A 390 -5.28 6.77 -12.67
C TYR A 390 -6.50 6.60 -13.59
N ILE A 391 -7.38 7.59 -13.67
CA ILE A 391 -8.57 7.57 -14.55
C ILE A 391 -8.16 7.44 -16.03
N LYS A 392 -7.15 8.20 -16.46
CA LYS A 392 -6.61 8.09 -17.82
C LYS A 392 -6.08 6.69 -18.11
N ASN A 393 -5.38 6.08 -17.15
CA ASN A 393 -4.82 4.73 -17.31
C ASN A 393 -5.92 3.68 -17.50
N ILE A 394 -6.87 3.57 -16.56
CA ILE A 394 -7.94 2.55 -16.62
C ILE A 394 -8.90 2.81 -17.81
N GLN A 395 -9.02 4.06 -18.24
CA GLN A 395 -9.75 4.41 -19.46
C GLN A 395 -9.08 3.85 -20.71
N THR A 396 -7.76 3.72 -20.75
CA THR A 396 -7.06 3.13 -21.91
C THR A 396 -7.21 1.61 -21.99
N THR A 397 -7.77 0.97 -20.97
CA THR A 397 -7.91 -0.49 -20.86
C THR A 397 -9.37 -0.89 -20.59
N VAL A 398 -9.74 -1.09 -19.33
CA VAL A 398 -11.02 -1.65 -18.89
C VAL A 398 -12.22 -0.79 -19.34
N PHE A 399 -12.06 0.54 -19.33
CA PHE A 399 -13.13 1.49 -19.67
C PHE A 399 -12.89 2.20 -21.01
N ARG A 400 -12.26 1.52 -21.94
CA ARG A 400 -11.83 2.11 -23.24
C ARG A 400 -12.97 2.70 -24.07
N ASP A 401 -14.19 2.22 -23.88
CA ASP A 401 -15.38 2.67 -24.62
C ASP A 401 -16.03 3.93 -24.01
N SER A 402 -15.54 4.40 -22.88
CA SER A 402 -16.02 5.60 -22.20
C SER A 402 -15.01 6.74 -22.35
N THR A 403 -15.49 7.98 -22.24
CA THR A 403 -14.59 9.13 -22.11
C THR A 403 -13.95 9.17 -20.72
N PRO A 404 -12.78 9.80 -20.55
CA PRO A 404 -12.17 9.94 -19.23
C PRO A 404 -13.08 10.63 -18.20
N ASP A 405 -13.90 11.61 -18.61
CA ASP A 405 -14.83 12.29 -17.72
C ASP A 405 -15.97 11.37 -17.26
N GLN A 406 -16.50 10.51 -18.16
CA GLN A 406 -17.49 9.49 -17.78
C GLN A 406 -16.91 8.46 -16.79
N VAL A 407 -15.65 8.07 -16.98
CA VAL A 407 -14.96 7.17 -16.07
C VAL A 407 -14.77 7.82 -14.71
N LEU A 408 -14.40 9.11 -14.65
CA LEU A 408 -14.27 9.85 -13.41
C LEU A 408 -15.62 9.97 -12.68
N GLU A 409 -16.70 10.29 -13.39
CA GLU A 409 -18.05 10.39 -12.80
C GLU A 409 -18.49 9.05 -12.16
N LEU A 410 -18.29 7.94 -12.90
CA LEU A 410 -18.57 6.61 -12.38
C LEU A 410 -17.69 6.29 -11.17
N HIS A 411 -16.43 6.66 -11.22
CA HIS A 411 -15.46 6.46 -10.16
C HIS A 411 -15.88 7.20 -8.88
N TYR A 412 -16.25 8.47 -8.97
CA TYR A 412 -16.72 9.24 -7.81
C TYR A 412 -17.95 8.58 -7.17
N LYS A 413 -18.90 8.10 -7.97
CA LYS A 413 -20.07 7.36 -7.47
C LYS A 413 -19.67 6.07 -6.76
N MET A 414 -18.76 5.27 -7.33
CA MET A 414 -18.28 4.03 -6.71
C MET A 414 -17.53 4.27 -5.40
N MET A 415 -16.79 5.37 -5.32
CA MET A 415 -15.98 5.71 -4.15
C MET A 415 -16.75 6.50 -3.08
N GLY A 416 -17.98 6.95 -3.40
CA GLY A 416 -18.79 7.79 -2.51
C GLY A 416 -18.19 9.19 -2.32
N LEU A 417 -17.60 9.75 -3.38
CA LEU A 417 -17.01 11.09 -3.38
C LEU A 417 -17.97 12.07 -4.06
N GLU A 418 -18.36 13.12 -3.34
CA GLU A 418 -19.27 14.14 -3.82
C GLU A 418 -18.62 15.52 -3.81
N GLY A 419 -18.92 16.34 -4.81
CA GLY A 419 -18.45 17.73 -4.86
C GLY A 419 -16.95 17.87 -5.19
N GLU A 420 -16.29 16.81 -5.62
CA GLU A 420 -14.88 16.83 -6.00
C GLU A 420 -14.68 17.40 -7.41
N PRO A 421 -13.46 17.91 -7.74
CA PRO A 421 -13.19 18.60 -8.98
C PRO A 421 -13.40 17.75 -10.24
N SER A 422 -13.68 18.40 -11.39
CA SER A 422 -13.68 17.77 -12.71
C SER A 422 -12.28 17.25 -13.09
N LEU A 423 -12.21 16.36 -14.10
CA LEU A 423 -10.94 15.78 -14.54
C LEU A 423 -9.89 16.81 -14.93
N SER A 424 -10.32 17.91 -15.56
CA SER A 424 -9.41 19.00 -15.96
C SER A 424 -8.91 19.85 -14.79
N GLN A 425 -9.68 19.94 -13.71
CA GLN A 425 -9.32 20.70 -12.50
C GLN A 425 -8.47 19.89 -11.52
N LEU A 426 -8.68 18.57 -11.43
CA LEU A 426 -8.01 17.69 -10.48
C LEU A 426 -6.49 17.93 -10.35
N PRO A 427 -5.71 18.05 -11.45
CA PRO A 427 -4.27 18.20 -11.32
C PRO A 427 -3.84 19.46 -10.59
N THR A 428 -4.62 20.55 -10.67
CA THR A 428 -4.26 21.86 -10.10
C THR A 428 -4.95 22.18 -8.79
N THR A 429 -6.05 21.49 -8.47
CA THR A 429 -6.83 21.73 -7.24
C THR A 429 -6.59 20.69 -6.13
N GLY A 430 -6.25 19.47 -6.49
CA GLY A 430 -6.27 18.34 -5.54
C GLY A 430 -7.68 17.85 -5.25
N LEU A 431 -7.86 17.03 -4.21
CA LEU A 431 -9.14 16.67 -3.62
C LEU A 431 -9.40 17.51 -2.37
N SER A 432 -10.65 17.54 -1.93
CA SER A 432 -11.10 18.36 -0.81
C SER A 432 -10.65 17.82 0.56
N ALA A 433 -10.77 18.63 1.61
CA ALA A 433 -10.61 18.17 2.99
C ALA A 433 -11.74 17.21 3.40
N GLU A 434 -12.92 17.26 2.74
CA GLU A 434 -14.01 16.31 2.99
C GLU A 434 -13.66 14.90 2.51
N TYR A 435 -12.91 14.76 1.40
CA TYR A 435 -12.33 13.48 1.01
C TYR A 435 -11.47 12.88 2.15
N VAL A 436 -10.63 13.71 2.80
CA VAL A 436 -9.83 13.27 3.95
C VAL A 436 -10.72 12.80 5.11
N ALA A 437 -11.76 13.57 5.43
CA ALA A 437 -12.72 13.21 6.48
C ALA A 437 -13.49 11.93 6.15
N ALA A 438 -13.97 11.78 4.91
CA ALA A 438 -14.72 10.61 4.46
C ALA A 438 -13.87 9.32 4.55
N GLU A 439 -12.64 9.36 4.07
CA GLU A 439 -11.73 8.22 4.14
C GLU A 439 -11.31 7.89 5.59
N THR A 440 -11.17 8.91 6.44
CA THR A 440 -10.91 8.72 7.87
C THR A 440 -12.08 8.00 8.56
N ARG A 441 -13.31 8.48 8.34
CA ARG A 441 -14.53 7.83 8.90
C ARG A 441 -14.67 6.40 8.41
N ARG A 442 -14.42 6.15 7.13
CA ARG A 442 -14.48 4.81 6.54
C ARG A 442 -13.47 3.89 7.22
N ALA A 443 -12.22 4.33 7.35
CA ALA A 443 -11.16 3.51 7.96
C ALA A 443 -11.48 3.18 9.43
N ILE A 444 -12.01 4.15 10.21
CA ILE A 444 -12.43 3.92 11.60
C ILE A 444 -13.58 2.92 11.67
N ALA A 445 -14.56 3.03 10.77
CA ALA A 445 -15.69 2.10 10.70
C ALA A 445 -15.23 0.67 10.35
N ASP A 446 -14.32 0.51 9.41
CA ASP A 446 -13.80 -0.79 8.97
C ASP A 446 -13.07 -1.54 10.11
N VAL A 447 -12.33 -0.81 10.96
CA VAL A 447 -11.65 -1.42 12.13
C VAL A 447 -12.53 -1.42 13.38
N GLN A 448 -13.79 -0.98 13.29
CA GLN A 448 -14.78 -0.97 14.38
C GLN A 448 -14.27 -0.26 15.66
N GLY A 449 -13.35 0.69 15.52
CA GLY A 449 -12.72 1.36 16.65
C GLY A 449 -11.80 0.49 17.50
N VAL A 450 -11.47 -0.73 17.06
CA VAL A 450 -10.64 -1.68 17.82
C VAL A 450 -9.17 -1.25 17.89
N ILE A 451 -8.68 -0.59 16.83
CA ILE A 451 -7.35 0.02 16.77
C ILE A 451 -7.47 1.47 16.29
N PRO A 452 -6.53 2.35 16.68
CA PRO A 452 -6.51 3.72 16.19
C PRO A 452 -6.18 3.78 14.69
N ILE A 453 -6.79 4.76 14.05
CA ILE A 453 -6.51 5.17 12.68
C ILE A 453 -5.81 6.53 12.74
N TYR A 454 -4.60 6.61 12.16
CA TYR A 454 -3.82 7.85 12.03
C TYR A 454 -3.70 8.24 10.57
N PRO A 455 -4.62 9.05 10.02
CA PRO A 455 -4.56 9.46 8.62
C PRO A 455 -3.24 10.17 8.29
N GLY A 456 -2.66 9.83 7.14
CA GLY A 456 -1.53 10.55 6.59
C GLY A 456 -1.99 11.90 6.03
N ILE A 457 -1.38 12.99 6.47
CA ILE A 457 -1.65 14.34 5.97
C ILE A 457 -0.56 14.73 4.98
N ASP A 458 -0.97 15.17 3.80
CA ASP A 458 -0.06 15.65 2.76
C ASP A 458 0.55 17.02 3.13
N ILE A 459 1.84 17.00 3.45
CA ILE A 459 2.63 18.20 3.72
C ILE A 459 3.68 18.35 2.61
N ASP A 460 3.30 18.85 1.46
CA ASP A 460 4.19 19.03 0.30
C ASP A 460 4.70 17.73 -0.34
N ILE A 461 3.86 16.72 -0.48
CA ILE A 461 4.23 15.57 -1.32
C ILE A 461 4.44 16.07 -2.76
N PRO A 462 5.65 15.89 -3.35
CA PRO A 462 5.95 16.44 -4.65
C PRO A 462 5.02 15.93 -5.76
N THR A 463 4.57 16.86 -6.59
CA THR A 463 3.73 16.68 -7.78
C THR A 463 4.47 17.17 -9.02
N GLY A 464 3.83 17.27 -10.17
CA GLY A 464 4.40 17.85 -11.40
C GLY A 464 4.55 19.38 -11.31
N VAL A 465 5.28 19.96 -12.27
CA VAL A 465 5.63 21.41 -12.28
C VAL A 465 4.38 22.30 -12.26
N ASP A 466 3.36 21.95 -13.06
CA ASP A 466 2.12 22.71 -13.20
C ASP A 466 0.97 22.13 -12.39
N GLU A 467 1.27 21.30 -11.39
CA GLU A 467 0.29 20.62 -10.57
C GLU A 467 0.10 21.28 -9.22
N LYS A 468 -0.89 20.83 -8.46
CA LYS A 468 -1.24 21.34 -7.12
C LYS A 468 -0.01 21.39 -6.22
N ARG A 469 0.23 22.59 -5.68
CA ARG A 469 1.19 22.84 -4.60
C ARG A 469 0.42 22.97 -3.30
N THR A 470 0.81 22.20 -2.30
CA THR A 470 0.23 22.27 -0.96
C THR A 470 0.44 23.66 -0.35
N GLN A 471 -0.60 24.19 0.30
CA GLN A 471 -0.57 25.46 1.02
C GLN A 471 -0.83 25.22 2.52
N PRO A 472 -0.41 26.13 3.42
CA PRO A 472 -0.67 25.99 4.86
C PRO A 472 -2.15 25.79 5.19
N ALA A 473 -3.03 26.45 4.46
CA ALA A 473 -4.49 26.32 4.63
C ALA A 473 -5.00 24.91 4.26
N ASP A 474 -4.43 24.29 3.22
CA ASP A 474 -4.79 22.92 2.83
C ASP A 474 -4.42 21.92 3.94
N VAL A 475 -3.22 22.06 4.50
CA VAL A 475 -2.74 21.23 5.61
C VAL A 475 -3.62 21.40 6.84
N LYS A 476 -3.88 22.66 7.22
CA LYS A 476 -4.75 23.01 8.35
C LYS A 476 -6.14 22.37 8.19
N ALA A 477 -6.75 22.51 7.01
CA ALA A 477 -8.06 21.94 6.71
C ALA A 477 -8.05 20.40 6.80
N ALA A 478 -7.05 19.72 6.25
CA ALA A 478 -6.92 18.27 6.28
C ALA A 478 -6.74 17.72 7.71
N VAL A 479 -5.90 18.37 8.54
CA VAL A 479 -5.74 18.00 9.95
C VAL A 479 -7.04 18.14 10.72
N ILE A 480 -7.74 19.30 10.58
CA ILE A 480 -9.03 19.55 11.23
C ILE A 480 -10.06 18.51 10.78
N ALA A 481 -10.14 18.22 9.49
CA ALA A 481 -11.06 17.25 8.91
C ALA A 481 -10.84 15.84 9.49
N SER A 482 -9.58 15.38 9.57
CA SER A 482 -9.21 14.09 10.13
C SER A 482 -9.60 13.95 11.61
N LEU A 483 -9.27 14.95 12.43
CA LEU A 483 -9.54 14.92 13.87
C LEU A 483 -11.05 15.04 14.16
N LYS A 484 -11.77 15.88 13.42
CA LYS A 484 -13.25 15.97 13.52
C LYS A 484 -13.95 14.70 13.02
N ALA A 485 -13.33 13.95 12.12
CA ALA A 485 -13.82 12.64 11.68
C ALA A 485 -13.63 11.52 12.72
N GLY A 486 -12.96 11.80 13.85
CA GLY A 486 -12.79 10.89 14.97
C GLY A 486 -11.40 10.24 15.06
N ALA A 487 -10.43 10.65 14.24
CA ALA A 487 -9.05 10.16 14.38
C ALA A 487 -8.44 10.68 15.69
N PRO A 488 -7.74 9.83 16.49
CA PRO A 488 -7.08 10.27 17.72
C PRO A 488 -5.74 10.97 17.45
N GLY A 489 -5.36 11.12 16.19
CA GLY A 489 -4.14 11.77 15.77
C GLY A 489 -3.92 11.68 14.27
N VAL A 490 -2.76 12.14 13.81
CA VAL A 490 -2.38 12.20 12.40
C VAL A 490 -0.91 11.87 12.21
N VAL A 491 -0.53 11.46 10.98
CA VAL A 491 0.87 11.34 10.55
C VAL A 491 1.14 12.40 9.48
N LEU A 492 1.97 13.37 9.78
CA LEU A 492 2.41 14.40 8.84
C LEU A 492 3.37 13.76 7.83
N SER A 493 3.01 13.77 6.59
CA SER A 493 3.62 12.96 5.52
C SER A 493 4.07 13.83 4.34
N ARG A 494 5.09 13.39 3.63
CA ARG A 494 5.75 12.11 3.89
C ARG A 494 7.16 12.29 4.51
N LYS A 495 8.05 13.08 3.97
CA LYS A 495 9.41 13.28 4.49
C LYS A 495 9.63 14.74 4.83
N TYR A 496 10.17 15.02 6.01
CA TYR A 496 10.46 16.38 6.49
C TYR A 496 11.24 17.20 5.45
N ALA A 497 12.24 16.60 4.80
CA ALA A 497 13.04 17.25 3.76
C ALA A 497 12.25 17.69 2.50
N GLU A 498 11.00 17.26 2.33
CA GLU A 498 10.12 17.69 1.23
C GLU A 498 9.20 18.84 1.62
N MET A 499 9.08 19.15 2.91
CA MET A 499 8.07 20.05 3.48
C MET A 499 8.56 21.50 3.53
N ASN A 500 7.72 22.45 3.14
CA ASN A 500 7.94 23.83 3.54
C ASN A 500 7.57 24.01 5.02
N LEU A 501 8.37 24.73 5.77
CA LEU A 501 8.11 24.95 7.20
C LEU A 501 6.83 25.75 7.46
N THR A 502 6.37 26.55 6.49
CA THR A 502 5.07 27.23 6.54
C THR A 502 3.92 26.24 6.46
N ASN A 503 4.04 25.19 5.63
CA ASN A 503 3.03 24.14 5.53
C ASN A 503 3.01 23.28 6.80
N LEU A 504 4.18 22.95 7.35
CA LEU A 504 4.27 22.28 8.64
C LEU A 504 3.60 23.12 9.75
N ALA A 505 3.78 24.45 9.75
CA ALA A 505 3.13 25.36 10.69
C ALA A 505 1.60 25.32 10.56
N GLY A 506 1.05 25.09 9.37
CA GLY A 506 -0.39 24.89 9.16
C GLY A 506 -0.97 23.73 9.98
N ALA A 507 -0.21 22.63 10.14
CA ALA A 507 -0.61 21.54 11.03
C ALA A 507 -0.63 21.98 12.50
N GLY A 508 0.40 22.67 12.97
CA GLY A 508 0.44 23.21 14.33
C GLY A 508 -0.67 24.22 14.62
N GLU A 509 -1.05 25.05 13.64
CA GLU A 509 -2.20 25.95 13.76
C GLU A 509 -3.52 25.18 13.94
N ALA A 510 -3.74 24.12 13.15
CA ALA A 510 -4.91 23.27 13.29
C ALA A 510 -5.03 22.67 14.70
N LEU A 511 -3.93 22.19 15.25
CA LEU A 511 -3.89 21.61 16.60
C LEU A 511 -4.18 22.65 17.69
N ARG A 512 -3.64 23.87 17.56
CA ARG A 512 -3.93 24.96 18.49
C ARG A 512 -5.39 25.41 18.45
N GLU A 513 -5.98 25.49 17.25
CA GLU A 513 -7.39 25.85 17.05
C GLU A 513 -8.34 24.83 17.70
N LEU A 514 -8.01 23.55 17.59
CA LEU A 514 -8.82 22.48 18.17
C LEU A 514 -8.65 22.32 19.68
N GLY A 515 -7.62 22.93 20.28
CA GLY A 515 -7.30 22.79 21.69
C GLY A 515 -6.75 21.39 22.04
N PRO A 516 -6.60 21.04 23.32
CA PRO A 516 -6.16 19.72 23.76
C PRO A 516 -7.15 18.61 23.34
N ALA A 517 -6.68 17.35 23.38
CA ALA A 517 -7.46 16.17 22.96
C ALA A 517 -8.65 15.89 23.87
#